data_36ee486c99a5d7d654fae163847c2c1d
#
_entry.id   36ee486c99a5d7d654fae163847c2c1d
#
_cell.length_a   1.000
_cell.length_b   1.000
_cell.length_c   1.000
_cell.angle_alpha   90.00
_cell.angle_beta   90.00
_cell.angle_gamma   90.00
#
_symmetry.space_group_name_H-M   'P 1'
#
loop_
_entity.id
_entity.type
_entity.pdbx_description
1 polymer ?
#
loop_
_entity_poly.entity_id
_entity_poly.type
_entity_poly.pdbx_seq_one_letter_code
_entity_poly.pdbx_strand_id
1 'polypeptide(L)'
;MHPFMVNEETKKLVLENICMLLNNDLKCSVFDHIIFCWVMHEQSIIDVLLSHLDLKDVKVISISLVCQKEALEKRIQKDINQGIRKPDVLARSVERLEMYQKLNTYKIDVSNKTIEEIVKEIIKVGDEND
;
A
#
# COMPACT_ATOMS: atom_id res chain seq x y z
N MET A 1 1.46 21.30 17.28
CA MET A 1 1.11 20.72 15.94
C MET A 1 -0.30 20.16 16.00
N HIS A 2 -1.15 20.61 15.15
CA HIS A 2 -2.50 20.06 15.07
C HIS A 2 -2.47 18.72 14.33
N PRO A 3 -3.23 17.72 14.80
CA PRO A 3 -3.31 16.45 14.09
C PRO A 3 -3.93 16.66 12.69
N PHE A 4 -3.49 15.83 11.73
CA PHE A 4 -4.07 15.84 10.40
C PHE A 4 -5.53 15.41 10.46
N MET A 5 -6.42 16.25 9.95
CA MET A 5 -7.85 15.94 9.92
C MET A 5 -8.23 15.21 8.65
N VAL A 6 -8.87 14.05 8.81
CA VAL A 6 -9.36 13.26 7.67
C VAL A 6 -10.81 13.63 7.40
N ASN A 7 -11.04 14.31 6.28
CA ASN A 7 -12.37 14.65 5.77
C ASN A 7 -12.34 14.64 4.23
N GLU A 8 -13.45 14.94 3.58
CA GLU A 8 -13.52 14.89 2.11
C GLU A 8 -12.55 15.86 1.44
N GLU A 9 -12.38 17.04 2.02
CA GLU A 9 -11.44 18.05 1.50
C GLU A 9 -9.99 17.57 1.58
N THR A 10 -9.56 17.03 2.72
CA THR A 10 -8.18 16.55 2.91
C THR A 10 -7.91 15.28 2.13
N LYS A 11 -8.89 14.40 1.97
CA LYS A 11 -8.78 13.22 1.10
C LYS A 11 -8.55 13.62 -0.35
N LYS A 12 -9.31 14.61 -0.82
CA LYS A 12 -9.15 15.15 -2.18
C LYS A 12 -7.77 15.78 -2.38
N LEU A 13 -7.32 16.57 -1.41
CA LEU A 13 -6.00 17.20 -1.44
C LEU A 13 -4.89 16.17 -1.55
N VAL A 14 -4.93 15.14 -0.70
CA VAL A 14 -3.92 14.06 -0.71
C VAL A 14 -3.92 13.33 -2.05
N LEU A 15 -5.09 12.98 -2.57
CA LEU A 15 -5.20 12.29 -3.86
C LEU A 15 -4.64 13.13 -5.00
N GLU A 16 -4.97 14.41 -5.06
CA GLU A 16 -4.45 15.34 -6.07
C GLU A 16 -2.92 15.45 -6.00
N ASN A 17 -2.37 15.57 -4.80
CA ASN A 17 -0.92 15.64 -4.59
C ASN A 17 -0.21 14.36 -5.04
N ILE A 18 -0.75 13.20 -4.68
CA ILE A 18 -0.22 11.89 -5.09
C ILE A 18 -0.23 11.77 -6.61
N CYS A 19 -1.36 12.07 -7.24
CA CYS A 19 -1.52 11.94 -8.69
C CYS A 19 -0.61 12.90 -9.45
N MET A 20 -0.44 14.11 -8.97
CA MET A 20 0.47 15.08 -9.58
C MET A 20 1.91 14.59 -9.53
N LEU A 21 2.35 14.11 -8.37
CA LEU A 21 3.70 13.59 -8.19
C LEU A 21 3.95 12.37 -9.08
N LEU A 22 3.03 11.39 -9.05
CA LEU A 22 3.16 10.19 -9.86
C LEU A 22 3.15 10.48 -11.36
N ASN A 23 2.28 11.38 -11.83
CA ASN A 23 2.25 11.77 -13.24
C ASN A 23 3.55 12.46 -13.66
N ASN A 24 4.15 13.26 -12.79
CA ASN A 24 5.45 13.86 -13.06
C ASN A 24 6.54 12.79 -13.17
N ASP A 25 6.54 11.83 -12.27
CA ASP A 25 7.51 10.72 -12.31
C ASP A 25 7.32 9.85 -13.55
N LEU A 26 6.07 9.58 -13.95
CA LEU A 26 5.76 8.78 -15.15
C LEU A 26 6.22 9.44 -16.44
N LYS A 27 6.30 10.77 -16.48
CA LYS A 27 6.81 11.51 -17.63
C LYS A 27 8.34 11.51 -17.71
N CYS A 28 9.02 11.16 -16.64
CA CYS A 28 10.47 11.19 -16.58
C CYS A 28 11.06 9.93 -17.23
N SER A 29 11.79 10.11 -18.33
CA SER A 29 12.37 8.99 -19.08
C SER A 29 13.54 8.30 -18.40
N VAL A 30 14.02 8.86 -17.29
CA VAL A 30 15.15 8.29 -16.52
C VAL A 30 14.71 7.12 -15.66
N PHE A 31 13.44 7.03 -15.28
CA PHE A 31 12.95 5.99 -14.40
C PHE A 31 12.49 4.75 -15.18
N ASP A 32 13.09 3.61 -14.88
CA ASP A 32 12.62 2.31 -15.38
C ASP A 32 11.50 1.73 -14.52
N HIS A 33 11.53 2.04 -13.22
CA HIS A 33 10.55 1.56 -12.24
C HIS A 33 10.14 2.69 -11.31
N ILE A 34 8.85 2.73 -10.98
CA ILE A 34 8.29 3.61 -9.96
C ILE A 34 7.59 2.73 -8.94
N ILE A 35 7.96 2.86 -7.68
CA ILE A 35 7.36 2.11 -6.58
C ILE A 35 6.54 3.08 -5.74
N PHE A 36 5.26 2.77 -5.59
CA PHE A 36 4.34 3.58 -4.79
C PHE A 36 3.71 2.72 -3.70
N CYS A 37 3.77 3.21 -2.47
CA CYS A 37 3.18 2.54 -1.32
C CYS A 37 2.19 3.47 -0.62
N TRP A 38 1.00 2.97 -0.37
CA TRP A 38 -0.03 3.71 0.37
C TRP A 38 -1.00 2.71 1.01
N VAL A 39 -1.81 3.19 1.95
CA VAL A 39 -2.86 2.38 2.57
C VAL A 39 -4.10 2.40 1.67
N MET A 40 -4.30 1.34 0.92
CA MET A 40 -5.40 1.20 -0.04
C MET A 40 -6.17 -0.07 0.24
N HIS A 41 -7.03 -0.01 1.25
CA HIS A 41 -7.78 -1.17 1.75
C HIS A 41 -9.10 -1.43 1.00
N GLU A 42 -9.48 -0.55 0.08
CA GLU A 42 -10.67 -0.69 -0.76
C GLU A 42 -10.31 -0.62 -2.24
N GLN A 43 -10.92 -1.45 -3.06
CA GLN A 43 -10.67 -1.46 -4.51
C GLN A 43 -10.97 -0.10 -5.16
N SER A 44 -11.98 0.61 -4.67
CA SER A 44 -12.33 1.93 -5.18
C SER A 44 -11.18 2.95 -5.03
N ILE A 45 -10.38 2.85 -3.99
CA ILE A 45 -9.22 3.74 -3.77
C ILE A 45 -8.19 3.51 -4.88
N ILE A 46 -7.89 2.24 -5.16
CA ILE A 46 -6.95 1.86 -6.23
C ILE A 46 -7.47 2.31 -7.59
N ASP A 47 -8.73 2.05 -7.88
CA ASP A 47 -9.34 2.37 -9.17
C ASP A 47 -9.37 3.88 -9.41
N VAL A 48 -9.73 4.67 -8.41
CA VAL A 48 -9.75 6.13 -8.51
C VAL A 48 -8.33 6.66 -8.73
N LEU A 49 -7.36 6.17 -7.99
CA LEU A 49 -5.96 6.57 -8.15
C LEU A 49 -5.48 6.30 -9.58
N LEU A 50 -5.65 5.08 -10.07
CA LEU A 50 -5.20 4.69 -11.41
C LEU A 50 -5.92 5.46 -12.51
N SER A 51 -7.19 5.84 -12.30
CA SER A 51 -7.96 6.60 -13.28
C SER A 51 -7.43 8.02 -13.51
N HIS A 52 -6.68 8.57 -12.57
CA HIS A 52 -6.09 9.91 -12.65
C HIS A 52 -4.64 9.92 -13.17
N LEU A 53 -4.08 8.75 -13.44
CA LEU A 53 -2.71 8.63 -13.91
C LEU A 53 -2.64 8.42 -15.43
N ASP A 54 -1.64 9.03 -16.07
CA ASP A 54 -1.33 8.76 -17.47
C ASP A 54 -0.48 7.49 -17.54
N LEU A 55 -1.14 6.37 -17.80
CA LEU A 55 -0.54 5.03 -17.81
C LEU A 55 -0.26 4.52 -19.23
N LYS A 56 -0.21 5.41 -20.22
CA LYS A 56 0.13 5.03 -21.60
C LYS A 56 1.54 4.43 -21.62
N ASP A 57 1.67 3.24 -22.20
CA ASP A 57 2.92 2.49 -22.30
C ASP A 57 3.53 2.14 -20.92
N VAL A 58 2.69 2.15 -19.87
CA VAL A 58 3.10 1.82 -18.51
C VAL A 58 2.44 0.52 -18.08
N LYS A 59 3.24 -0.39 -17.52
CA LYS A 59 2.73 -1.60 -16.91
C LYS A 59 2.53 -1.37 -15.43
N VAL A 60 1.32 -1.64 -14.96
CA VAL A 60 0.95 -1.49 -13.55
C VAL A 60 0.85 -2.87 -12.91
N ILE A 61 1.57 -3.05 -11.80
CA ILE A 61 1.50 -4.27 -11.01
C ILE A 61 1.07 -3.86 -9.60
N SER A 62 -0.13 -4.33 -9.21
CA SER A 62 -0.69 -4.04 -7.90
C SER A 62 -0.46 -5.22 -6.97
N ILE A 63 0.23 -4.97 -5.86
CA ILE A 63 0.62 -6.00 -4.90
C ILE A 63 0.07 -5.62 -3.52
N SER A 64 -0.56 -6.58 -2.85
CA SER A 64 -0.95 -6.44 -1.45
C SER A 64 -0.11 -7.36 -0.57
N LEU A 65 0.52 -6.78 0.45
CA LEU A 65 1.20 -7.55 1.47
C LEU A 65 0.18 -7.93 2.53
N VAL A 66 -0.06 -9.22 2.70
CA VAL A 66 -1.07 -9.74 3.63
C VAL A 66 -0.41 -10.68 4.62
N CYS A 67 -1.04 -10.89 5.77
CA CYS A 67 -0.56 -11.84 6.75
C CYS A 67 -1.72 -12.46 7.51
N GLN A 68 -1.45 -13.55 8.22
CA GLN A 68 -2.42 -14.16 9.11
C GLN A 68 -2.68 -13.23 10.29
N LYS A 69 -3.90 -13.29 10.85
CA LYS A 69 -4.34 -12.46 11.95
C LYS A 69 -3.37 -12.49 13.14
N GLU A 70 -2.95 -13.69 13.52
CA GLU A 70 -2.04 -13.91 14.65
C GLU A 70 -0.68 -13.22 14.43
N ALA A 71 -0.15 -13.30 13.22
CA ALA A 71 1.12 -12.65 12.89
C ALA A 71 1.00 -11.12 12.93
N LEU A 72 -0.10 -10.58 12.42
CA LEU A 72 -0.39 -9.16 12.45
C LEU A 72 -0.53 -8.65 13.89
N GLU A 73 -1.30 -9.35 14.71
CA GLU A 73 -1.48 -9.01 16.12
C GLU A 73 -0.15 -8.96 16.87
N LYS A 74 0.71 -9.94 16.65
CA LYS A 74 2.05 -10.00 17.24
C LYS A 74 2.91 -8.79 16.88
N ARG A 75 2.93 -8.42 15.61
CA ARG A 75 3.73 -7.30 15.11
C ARG A 75 3.24 -5.98 15.67
N ILE A 76 1.93 -5.75 15.66
CA ILE A 76 1.34 -4.52 16.17
C ILE A 76 1.51 -4.44 17.69
N GLN A 77 1.33 -5.55 18.41
CA GLN A 77 1.50 -5.58 19.86
C GLN A 77 2.94 -5.27 20.26
N LYS A 78 3.91 -5.75 19.48
CA LYS A 78 5.31 -5.41 19.68
C LYS A 78 5.54 -3.91 19.54
N ASP A 79 4.97 -3.29 18.51
CA ASP A 79 5.07 -1.85 18.29
C ASP A 79 4.40 -1.05 19.42
N ILE A 80 3.26 -1.51 19.91
CA ILE A 80 2.57 -0.89 21.06
C ILE A 80 3.43 -0.96 22.31
N ASN A 81 4.01 -2.14 22.58
CA ASN A 81 4.86 -2.35 23.76
C ASN A 81 6.13 -1.49 23.71
N GLN A 82 6.63 -1.16 22.53
CA GLN A 82 7.77 -0.27 22.32
C GLN A 82 7.40 1.21 22.23
N GLY A 83 6.12 1.54 22.37
CA GLY A 83 5.63 2.92 22.30
C GLY A 83 5.60 3.51 20.90
N ILE A 84 5.79 2.70 19.86
CA ILE A 84 5.79 3.14 18.45
C ILE A 84 4.37 3.39 17.96
N ARG A 85 3.39 2.62 18.43
CA ARG A 85 1.98 2.72 18.03
C ARG A 85 1.06 2.78 19.23
N LYS A 86 -0.09 3.42 19.03
CA LYS A 86 -1.16 3.48 20.05
C LYS A 86 -2.00 2.19 20.02
N PRO A 87 -2.59 1.77 21.17
CA PRO A 87 -3.38 0.53 21.24
C PRO A 87 -4.57 0.45 20.29
N ASP A 88 -5.18 1.57 19.90
CA ASP A 88 -6.35 1.63 19.02
C ASP A 88 -6.05 1.14 17.58
N VAL A 89 -4.79 1.12 17.17
CA VAL A 89 -4.35 0.68 15.83
C VAL A 89 -4.62 -0.82 15.64
N LEU A 90 -4.54 -1.63 16.71
CA LEU A 90 -4.69 -3.09 16.61
C LEU A 90 -6.06 -3.48 16.02
N ALA A 91 -7.15 -2.98 16.60
CA ALA A 91 -8.51 -3.30 16.17
C ALA A 91 -8.75 -2.90 14.70
N ARG A 92 -8.32 -1.70 14.30
CA ARG A 92 -8.47 -1.22 12.94
C ARG A 92 -7.70 -2.06 11.92
N SER A 93 -6.48 -2.44 12.28
CA SER A 93 -5.63 -3.23 11.39
C SER A 93 -6.18 -4.64 11.17
N VAL A 94 -6.68 -5.28 12.23
CA VAL A 94 -7.30 -6.60 12.16
C VAL A 94 -8.58 -6.55 11.32
N GLU A 95 -9.41 -5.53 11.50
CA GLU A 95 -10.64 -5.33 10.73
C GLU A 95 -10.34 -5.19 9.23
N ARG A 96 -9.29 -4.46 8.87
CA ARG A 96 -8.91 -4.24 7.47
C ARG A 96 -8.30 -5.46 6.80
N LEU A 97 -7.86 -6.45 7.56
CA LEU A 97 -7.17 -7.63 7.03
C LEU A 97 -8.01 -8.35 5.97
N GLU A 98 -9.30 -8.58 6.23
CA GLU A 98 -10.21 -9.20 5.27
C GLU A 98 -10.44 -8.31 4.04
N MET A 99 -10.43 -7.00 4.20
CA MET A 99 -10.61 -6.06 3.11
C MET A 99 -9.48 -6.19 2.08
N TYR A 100 -8.24 -6.34 2.54
CA TYR A 100 -7.10 -6.55 1.64
C TYR A 100 -7.21 -7.85 0.85
N GLN A 101 -7.77 -8.90 1.42
CA GLN A 101 -7.97 -10.17 0.73
C GLN A 101 -8.95 -10.06 -0.45
N LYS A 102 -9.87 -9.11 -0.40
CA LYS A 102 -10.88 -8.88 -1.43
C LYS A 102 -10.40 -7.99 -2.58
N LEU A 103 -9.22 -7.40 -2.46
CA LEU A 103 -8.66 -6.54 -3.51
C LEU A 103 -8.27 -7.34 -4.74
N ASN A 104 -8.40 -6.72 -5.91
CA ASN A 104 -7.93 -7.30 -7.17
C ASN A 104 -6.43 -7.02 -7.34
N THR A 105 -5.63 -7.63 -6.48
CA THR A 105 -4.19 -7.47 -6.43
C THR A 105 -3.49 -8.81 -6.29
N TYR A 106 -2.20 -8.85 -6.61
CA TYR A 106 -1.37 -10.02 -6.30
C TYR A 106 -1.08 -10.04 -4.80
N LYS A 107 -1.38 -11.14 -4.13
CA LYS A 107 -1.20 -11.25 -2.67
C LYS A 107 0.13 -11.92 -2.34
N ILE A 108 0.89 -11.29 -1.46
CA ILE A 108 2.10 -11.87 -0.88
C ILE A 108 1.87 -12.04 0.62
N ASP A 109 1.88 -13.29 1.09
CA ASP A 109 1.74 -13.58 2.53
C ASP A 109 3.11 -13.37 3.20
N VAL A 110 3.16 -12.41 4.12
CA VAL A 110 4.39 -12.02 4.82
C VAL A 110 4.46 -12.57 6.25
N SER A 111 3.54 -13.47 6.65
CA SER A 111 3.41 -13.95 8.03
C SER A 111 4.72 -14.49 8.61
N ASN A 112 5.43 -15.30 7.83
CA ASN A 112 6.63 -16.02 8.25
C ASN A 112 7.86 -15.68 7.40
N LYS A 113 7.89 -14.51 6.81
CA LYS A 113 8.97 -14.09 5.91
C LYS A 113 9.78 -12.96 6.49
N THR A 114 11.07 -12.97 6.20
CA THR A 114 11.95 -11.83 6.48
C THR A 114 11.71 -10.71 5.46
N ILE A 115 12.15 -9.50 5.78
CA ILE A 115 12.06 -8.37 4.84
C ILE A 115 12.77 -8.71 3.52
N GLU A 116 13.93 -9.35 3.59
CA GLU A 116 14.69 -9.75 2.41
C GLU A 116 13.94 -10.73 1.53
N GLU A 117 13.29 -11.74 2.12
CA GLU A 117 12.46 -12.70 1.39
C GLU A 117 11.27 -12.02 0.71
N ILE A 118 10.63 -11.08 1.40
CA ILE A 118 9.50 -10.30 0.86
C ILE A 118 9.94 -9.48 -0.35
N VAL A 119 11.08 -8.79 -0.24
CA VAL A 119 11.62 -7.97 -1.34
C VAL A 119 11.92 -8.83 -2.56
N LYS A 120 12.54 -9.99 -2.38
CA LYS A 120 12.82 -10.93 -3.47
C LYS A 120 11.55 -11.39 -4.16
N GLU A 121 10.49 -11.65 -3.41
CA GLU A 121 9.21 -12.07 -3.96
C GLU A 121 8.52 -10.95 -4.75
N ILE A 122 8.60 -9.72 -4.27
CA ILE A 122 8.09 -8.54 -4.99
C ILE A 122 8.80 -8.38 -6.33
N ILE A 123 10.12 -8.49 -6.34
CA ILE A 123 10.93 -8.40 -7.57
C ILE A 123 10.53 -9.51 -8.55
N LYS A 124 10.36 -10.72 -8.06
CA LYS A 124 9.95 -11.87 -8.89
C LYS A 124 8.59 -11.64 -9.54
N VAL A 125 7.61 -11.14 -8.79
CA VAL A 125 6.28 -10.81 -9.32
C VAL A 125 6.39 -9.75 -10.42
N GLY A 126 7.21 -8.73 -10.23
CA GLY A 126 7.47 -7.71 -11.23
C GLY A 126 8.06 -8.28 -12.51
N ASP A 127 9.08 -9.11 -12.39
CA ASP A 127 9.77 -9.72 -13.54
C ASP A 127 8.88 -10.69 -14.30
N GLU A 128 8.09 -11.51 -13.60
CA GLU A 128 7.18 -12.50 -14.23
C GLU A 128 6.04 -11.84 -15.00
N ASN A 129 5.68 -10.60 -14.65
CA ASN A 129 4.61 -9.86 -15.30
C ASN A 129 5.10 -8.84 -16.33
N ASP A 130 6.39 -8.84 -16.62
CA ASP A 130 6.97 -7.98 -17.67
C ASP A 130 6.68 -8.49 -19.10
#